data_cce93f835e6ee02bbe0d6a0e05b9796a
#
_entry.id   cce93f835e6ee02bbe0d6a0e05b9796a
#
_cell.length_a   1.000
_cell.length_b   1.000
_cell.length_c   1.000
_cell.angle_alpha   90.00
_cell.angle_beta   90.00
_cell.angle_gamma   90.00
#
_symmetry.space_group_name_H-M   'P 1'
#
loop_
_entity.id
_entity.type
_entity.pdbx_description
1 polymer ?
#
loop_
_entity_poly.entity_id
_entity_poly.type
_entity_poly.pdbx_seq_one_letter_code
_entity_poly.pdbx_strand_id
1 'polypeptide(L)'
;MIKKLATAVGLIAAATAAHAELEITLTNATQGVYFTPVFAAAHSNTFKLFTAGEEASDQLEEMAEGGDISGLVTLATNASANVSDGGDSGAPGASNGPVAPGEIKTFTIKPDAGNEYLSLAAMLLPTNDGFVTLNNWKIPTEPGTYTVNLNAYDSGTEYNDELASSQPNPPFLMTFGNPGGNGVVTSGGTGVGPTGDENGVVHIHRGNLGDLDASGGASDIDSSKHRWLNPVARLKVVVK
;
A
#
# COMPACT_ATOMS: atom_id res chain seq x y z
N MET A 1 -19.56 -7.00 -68.91
CA MET A 1 -18.52 -7.55 -68.03
C MET A 1 -18.39 -6.66 -66.82
N ILE A 2 -18.92 -7.11 -65.67
CA ILE A 2 -18.88 -6.34 -64.40
C ILE A 2 -17.71 -6.85 -63.59
N LYS A 3 -16.70 -6.05 -63.42
CA LYS A 3 -15.55 -6.37 -62.54
C LYS A 3 -15.96 -6.17 -61.08
N LYS A 4 -16.03 -7.27 -60.31
CA LYS A 4 -16.21 -7.26 -58.87
C LYS A 4 -14.90 -6.82 -58.21
N LEU A 5 -14.90 -5.65 -57.57
CA LEU A 5 -13.82 -5.18 -56.72
C LEU A 5 -13.98 -5.86 -55.35
N ALA A 6 -13.06 -6.73 -54.98
CA ALA A 6 -13.01 -7.33 -53.65
C ALA A 6 -12.21 -6.40 -52.72
N THR A 7 -12.87 -5.76 -51.77
CA THR A 7 -12.23 -4.96 -50.72
C THR A 7 -11.78 -5.92 -49.63
N ALA A 8 -10.49 -6.11 -49.48
CA ALA A 8 -9.93 -6.84 -48.35
C ALA A 8 -9.89 -5.90 -47.15
N VAL A 9 -10.71 -6.15 -46.14
CA VAL A 9 -10.63 -5.50 -44.85
C VAL A 9 -9.54 -6.23 -44.05
N GLY A 10 -8.39 -5.61 -43.98
CA GLY A 10 -7.31 -6.07 -43.10
C GLY A 10 -7.67 -5.82 -41.63
N LEU A 11 -7.89 -6.89 -40.86
CA LEU A 11 -8.05 -6.84 -39.42
C LEU A 11 -6.64 -6.57 -38.83
N ILE A 12 -6.36 -5.35 -38.40
CA ILE A 12 -5.15 -5.04 -37.63
C ILE A 12 -5.45 -5.52 -36.19
N ALA A 13 -4.99 -6.70 -35.86
CA ALA A 13 -4.93 -7.13 -34.48
C ALA A 13 -3.85 -6.27 -33.79
N ALA A 14 -4.23 -5.36 -32.94
CA ALA A 14 -3.33 -4.70 -32.02
C ALA A 14 -2.80 -5.78 -31.08
N ALA A 15 -1.58 -6.23 -31.29
CA ALA A 15 -0.89 -7.07 -30.32
C ALA A 15 -0.60 -6.20 -29.10
N THR A 16 -1.31 -6.43 -28.01
CA THR A 16 -0.94 -5.87 -26.71
C THR A 16 0.38 -6.54 -26.31
N ALA A 17 1.47 -5.80 -26.41
CA ALA A 17 2.76 -6.29 -25.95
C ALA A 17 2.69 -6.46 -24.41
N ALA A 18 3.18 -7.58 -23.90
CA ALA A 18 3.44 -7.73 -22.48
C ALA A 18 4.45 -6.66 -22.06
N HIS A 19 4.24 -6.02 -20.92
CA HIS A 19 5.23 -5.10 -20.38
C HIS A 19 6.51 -5.86 -20.02
N ALA A 20 7.63 -5.16 -20.12
CA ALA A 20 8.89 -5.66 -19.60
C ALA A 20 8.81 -5.86 -18.07
N GLU A 21 9.67 -6.69 -17.52
CA GLU A 21 9.79 -6.88 -16.08
C GLU A 21 10.06 -5.55 -15.37
N LEU A 22 9.34 -5.31 -14.29
CA LEU A 22 9.52 -4.17 -13.41
C LEU A 22 10.40 -4.57 -12.22
N GLU A 23 11.49 -3.85 -12.00
CA GLU A 23 12.23 -3.91 -10.75
C GLU A 23 11.81 -2.72 -9.88
N ILE A 24 11.21 -3.00 -8.75
CA ILE A 24 10.58 -2.01 -7.88
C ILE A 24 11.39 -1.88 -6.61
N THR A 25 11.78 -0.66 -6.26
CA THR A 25 12.50 -0.33 -5.04
C THR A 25 11.67 0.66 -4.23
N LEU A 26 11.17 0.23 -3.09
CA LEU A 26 10.45 1.05 -2.11
C LEU A 26 11.41 1.51 -1.03
N THR A 27 11.48 2.81 -0.78
CA THR A 27 12.23 3.40 0.33
C THR A 27 11.25 4.00 1.32
N ASN A 28 11.29 3.56 2.58
CA ASN A 28 10.57 4.20 3.67
C ASN A 28 11.30 5.50 4.05
N ALA A 29 10.66 6.65 3.80
CA ALA A 29 11.25 7.96 4.04
C ALA A 29 10.86 8.57 5.40
N THR A 30 10.17 7.81 6.25
CA THR A 30 9.79 8.26 7.59
C THR A 30 10.93 8.10 8.58
N GLN A 31 10.84 8.77 9.72
CA GLN A 31 11.84 8.67 10.78
C GLN A 31 11.52 7.56 11.79
N GLY A 32 10.25 7.30 12.09
CA GLY A 32 9.85 6.37 13.15
C GLY A 32 8.65 5.49 12.81
N VAL A 33 8.16 5.54 11.58
CA VAL A 33 6.97 4.78 11.15
C VAL A 33 7.40 3.60 10.29
N TYR A 34 6.94 2.41 10.64
CA TYR A 34 7.15 1.18 9.86
C TYR A 34 6.04 1.02 8.81
N PHE A 35 6.36 0.34 7.72
CA PHE A 35 5.34 -0.18 6.82
C PHE A 35 5.17 -1.68 7.08
N THR A 36 3.94 -2.16 7.12
CA THR A 36 3.63 -3.59 7.22
C THR A 36 4.02 -4.32 5.92
N PRO A 37 3.77 -5.63 5.80
CA PRO A 37 3.93 -6.31 4.53
C PRO A 37 3.33 -5.54 3.36
N VAL A 38 4.09 -5.46 2.28
CA VAL A 38 3.75 -4.63 1.12
C VAL A 38 2.95 -5.45 0.12
N PHE A 39 1.74 -5.04 -0.18
CA PHE A 39 0.99 -5.47 -1.36
C PHE A 39 1.45 -4.69 -2.58
N ALA A 40 1.66 -5.36 -3.70
CA ALA A 40 1.86 -4.69 -4.99
C ALA A 40 1.29 -5.53 -6.14
N ALA A 41 0.65 -4.87 -7.12
CA ALA A 41 0.06 -5.55 -8.26
C ALA A 41 0.19 -4.72 -9.54
N ALA A 42 0.56 -5.39 -10.63
CA ALA A 42 0.37 -4.88 -11.97
C ALA A 42 -0.99 -5.38 -12.48
N HIS A 43 -1.85 -4.48 -12.95
CA HIS A 43 -3.25 -4.78 -13.23
C HIS A 43 -3.81 -4.00 -14.43
N SER A 44 -4.98 -4.41 -14.90
CA SER A 44 -5.75 -3.66 -15.90
C SER A 44 -6.45 -2.45 -15.26
N ASN A 45 -7.01 -1.58 -16.07
CA ASN A 45 -7.75 -0.40 -15.58
C ASN A 45 -9.10 -0.74 -14.92
N THR A 46 -9.51 -2.01 -14.95
CA THR A 46 -10.74 -2.49 -14.30
C THR A 46 -10.57 -2.80 -12.82
N PHE A 47 -9.34 -3.05 -12.37
CA PHE A 47 -9.01 -3.18 -10.96
C PHE A 47 -8.63 -1.80 -10.41
N LYS A 48 -9.13 -1.48 -9.23
CA LYS A 48 -8.74 -0.31 -8.45
C LYS A 48 -8.53 -0.72 -7.01
N LEU A 49 -7.47 -0.24 -6.43
CA LEU A 49 -7.19 -0.49 -5.02
C LEU A 49 -8.22 0.26 -4.15
N PHE A 50 -8.48 1.52 -4.49
CA PHE A 50 -9.51 2.37 -3.89
C PHE A 50 -9.85 3.56 -4.80
N THR A 51 -10.87 4.30 -4.44
CA THR A 51 -11.17 5.63 -4.99
C THR A 51 -11.17 6.64 -3.83
N ALA A 52 -10.32 7.64 -3.88
CA ALA A 52 -10.32 8.68 -2.84
C ALA A 52 -11.67 9.41 -2.80
N GLY A 53 -12.23 9.58 -1.60
CA GLY A 53 -13.57 10.12 -1.37
C GLY A 53 -14.69 9.09 -1.40
N GLU A 54 -14.38 7.80 -1.56
CA GLU A 54 -15.33 6.68 -1.44
C GLU A 54 -14.95 5.82 -0.23
N GLU A 55 -15.88 5.00 0.26
CA GLU A 55 -15.67 4.05 1.35
C GLU A 55 -14.57 3.03 0.99
N ALA A 56 -13.80 2.60 1.97
CA ALA A 56 -12.84 1.52 1.80
C ALA A 56 -13.59 0.18 1.55
N SER A 57 -12.95 -0.72 0.80
CA SER A 57 -13.41 -2.11 0.77
C SER A 57 -12.95 -2.85 2.03
N ASP A 58 -13.66 -3.91 2.42
CA ASP A 58 -13.29 -4.74 3.57
C ASP A 58 -11.80 -5.17 3.52
N GLN A 59 -11.28 -5.47 2.32
CA GLN A 59 -9.90 -5.90 2.12
C GLN A 59 -8.88 -4.76 2.26
N LEU A 60 -9.29 -3.53 1.92
CA LEU A 60 -8.45 -2.35 2.16
C LEU A 60 -8.44 -2.01 3.65
N GLU A 61 -9.59 -2.10 4.32
CA GLU A 61 -9.76 -1.95 5.76
C GLU A 61 -8.85 -2.95 6.52
N GLU A 62 -8.96 -4.26 6.24
CA GLU A 62 -8.11 -5.30 6.84
C GLU A 62 -6.61 -4.99 6.71
N MET A 63 -6.19 -4.47 5.54
CA MET A 63 -4.80 -4.08 5.33
C MET A 63 -4.45 -2.79 6.06
N ALA A 64 -5.33 -1.79 6.08
CA ALA A 64 -5.05 -0.49 6.67
C ALA A 64 -5.04 -0.51 8.20
N GLU A 65 -5.88 -1.35 8.81
CA GLU A 65 -6.01 -1.50 10.26
C GLU A 65 -5.11 -2.61 10.85
N GLY A 66 -4.93 -3.71 10.12
CA GLY A 66 -4.22 -4.90 10.62
C GLY A 66 -2.92 -5.23 9.88
N GLY A 67 -2.66 -4.62 8.74
CA GLY A 67 -1.54 -4.96 7.88
C GLY A 67 -1.72 -6.28 7.12
N ASP A 68 -2.92 -6.85 7.10
CA ASP A 68 -3.22 -8.10 6.38
C ASP A 68 -3.49 -7.81 4.90
N ILE A 69 -2.57 -8.23 4.05
CA ILE A 69 -2.68 -8.06 2.60
C ILE A 69 -3.38 -9.22 1.88
N SER A 70 -3.77 -10.28 2.59
CA SER A 70 -4.27 -11.52 1.97
C SER A 70 -5.56 -11.29 1.18
N GLY A 71 -6.45 -10.45 1.69
CA GLY A 71 -7.67 -10.04 1.01
C GLY A 71 -7.38 -9.28 -0.29
N LEU A 72 -6.46 -8.33 -0.27
CA LEU A 72 -6.03 -7.58 -1.46
C LEU A 72 -5.37 -8.48 -2.51
N VAL A 73 -4.52 -9.42 -2.09
CA VAL A 73 -3.91 -10.43 -2.97
C VAL A 73 -4.98 -11.26 -3.66
N THR A 74 -6.00 -11.68 -2.92
CA THR A 74 -7.13 -12.45 -3.47
C THR A 74 -7.92 -11.65 -4.49
N LEU A 75 -8.28 -10.40 -4.17
CA LEU A 75 -9.01 -9.52 -5.09
C LEU A 75 -8.23 -9.28 -6.39
N ALA A 76 -6.94 -8.95 -6.27
CA ALA A 76 -6.11 -8.67 -7.43
C ALA A 76 -5.91 -9.94 -8.30
N THR A 77 -5.72 -11.10 -7.68
CA THR A 77 -5.60 -12.38 -8.39
C THR A 77 -6.90 -12.72 -9.16
N ASN A 78 -8.05 -12.53 -8.54
CA ASN A 78 -9.36 -12.72 -9.18
C ASN A 78 -9.57 -11.75 -10.36
N ALA A 79 -8.96 -10.58 -10.31
CA ALA A 79 -8.95 -9.60 -11.40
C ALA A 79 -7.85 -9.88 -12.46
N SER A 80 -7.18 -11.03 -12.39
CA SER A 80 -6.07 -11.42 -13.28
C SER A 80 -4.88 -10.45 -13.24
N ALA A 81 -4.64 -9.81 -12.11
CA ALA A 81 -3.45 -9.00 -11.88
C ALA A 81 -2.21 -9.88 -11.61
N ASN A 82 -1.05 -9.36 -11.94
CA ASN A 82 0.22 -9.94 -11.54
C ASN A 82 0.60 -9.39 -10.17
N VAL A 83 0.46 -10.21 -9.14
CA VAL A 83 0.63 -9.79 -7.75
C VAL A 83 2.04 -10.12 -7.26
N SER A 84 2.62 -9.18 -6.51
CA SER A 84 3.75 -9.41 -5.62
C SER A 84 3.32 -9.07 -4.20
N ASP A 85 3.68 -9.92 -3.27
CA ASP A 85 3.54 -9.67 -1.83
C ASP A 85 4.70 -8.82 -1.25
N GLY A 86 5.41 -8.11 -2.14
CA GLY A 86 6.54 -7.25 -1.77
C GLY A 86 7.77 -8.01 -1.32
N GLY A 87 7.78 -9.30 -1.51
CA GLY A 87 8.91 -10.15 -1.15
C GLY A 87 8.90 -11.45 -1.92
N ASP A 88 9.96 -12.20 -1.77
CA ASP A 88 10.07 -13.50 -2.41
C ASP A 88 9.13 -14.46 -1.69
N SER A 89 8.02 -14.78 -2.33
CA SER A 89 6.97 -15.62 -1.80
C SER A 89 7.54 -16.98 -1.39
N GLY A 90 7.55 -17.26 -0.12
CA GLY A 90 7.60 -18.62 0.34
C GLY A 90 8.68 -19.04 1.32
N ALA A 91 9.53 -18.17 1.80
CA ALA A 91 10.40 -18.50 2.93
C ALA A 91 9.91 -17.82 4.22
N PRO A 92 9.58 -18.55 5.27
CA PRO A 92 9.32 -17.95 6.57
C PRO A 92 10.54 -17.13 7.00
N GLY A 93 10.38 -15.80 7.12
CA GLY A 93 11.43 -14.89 7.49
C GLY A 93 12.17 -14.20 6.34
N ALA A 94 11.84 -14.48 5.10
CA ALA A 94 12.37 -13.75 3.95
C ALA A 94 11.34 -12.74 3.46
N SER A 95 11.78 -11.52 3.44
CA SER A 95 11.42 -10.42 2.56
C SER A 95 10.04 -9.77 2.63
N ASN A 96 8.97 -10.34 3.14
CA ASN A 96 7.74 -9.59 3.35
C ASN A 96 7.50 -9.15 4.81
N GLY A 97 8.56 -9.00 5.57
CA GLY A 97 8.51 -8.36 6.87
C GLY A 97 8.24 -6.86 6.77
N PRO A 98 8.04 -6.21 7.91
CA PRO A 98 7.84 -4.77 7.96
C PRO A 98 9.06 -4.03 7.39
N VAL A 99 8.82 -2.91 6.72
CA VAL A 99 9.87 -2.03 6.21
C VAL A 99 10.17 -0.96 7.26
N ALA A 100 11.31 -1.07 7.92
CA ALA A 100 11.69 -0.13 8.96
C ALA A 100 11.93 1.30 8.42
N PRO A 101 11.90 2.32 9.29
CA PRO A 101 12.27 3.68 8.92
C PRO A 101 13.63 3.74 8.24
N GLY A 102 13.72 4.39 7.08
CA GLY A 102 14.94 4.48 6.28
C GLY A 102 15.31 3.21 5.51
N GLU A 103 14.60 2.12 5.68
CA GLU A 103 14.87 0.86 4.98
C GLU A 103 14.43 0.90 3.52
N ILE A 104 15.10 0.06 2.72
CA ILE A 104 14.84 -0.12 1.30
C ILE A 104 14.41 -1.57 1.05
N LYS A 105 13.30 -1.74 0.35
CA LYS A 105 12.80 -3.05 -0.08
C LYS A 105 12.76 -3.11 -1.60
N THR A 106 13.27 -4.19 -2.17
CA THR A 106 13.28 -4.40 -3.63
C THR A 106 12.59 -5.72 -3.98
N PHE A 107 11.74 -5.68 -5.00
CA PHE A 107 11.02 -6.84 -5.53
C PHE A 107 10.75 -6.65 -7.02
N THR A 108 10.27 -7.69 -7.69
CA THR A 108 9.99 -7.65 -9.12
C THR A 108 8.54 -8.03 -9.42
N ILE A 109 7.98 -7.43 -10.47
CA ILE A 109 6.69 -7.83 -11.04
C ILE A 109 6.90 -7.95 -12.56
N LYS A 110 6.37 -9.01 -13.14
CA LYS A 110 6.31 -9.18 -14.59
C LYS A 110 4.87 -9.06 -15.06
N PRO A 111 4.46 -7.90 -15.59
CA PRO A 111 3.09 -7.68 -16.03
C PRO A 111 2.75 -8.53 -17.26
N ASP A 112 1.61 -9.18 -17.25
CA ASP A 112 1.01 -9.79 -18.43
C ASP A 112 0.42 -8.72 -19.35
N ALA A 113 0.15 -9.12 -20.59
CA ALA A 113 -0.49 -8.23 -21.57
C ALA A 113 -1.84 -7.71 -21.05
N GLY A 114 -2.01 -6.39 -21.05
CA GLY A 114 -3.22 -5.72 -20.53
C GLY A 114 -3.11 -5.22 -19.08
N ASN A 115 -2.11 -5.67 -18.32
CA ASN A 115 -1.83 -5.18 -16.98
C ASN A 115 -0.90 -3.96 -17.05
N GLU A 116 -1.47 -2.81 -17.37
CA GLU A 116 -0.77 -1.57 -17.70
C GLU A 116 -0.64 -0.59 -16.52
N TYR A 117 -1.15 -0.96 -15.35
CA TYR A 117 -1.15 -0.12 -14.15
C TYR A 117 -0.48 -0.84 -12.99
N LEU A 118 0.17 -0.07 -12.14
CA LEU A 118 0.80 -0.54 -10.90
C LEU A 118 0.10 0.11 -9.71
N SER A 119 -0.28 -0.72 -8.74
CA SER A 119 -0.74 -0.29 -7.43
C SER A 119 0.08 -0.96 -6.32
N LEU A 120 0.25 -0.26 -5.21
CA LEU A 120 0.99 -0.72 -4.03
C LEU A 120 0.32 -0.16 -2.79
N ALA A 121 0.27 -0.96 -1.72
CA ALA A 121 -0.18 -0.50 -0.41
C ALA A 121 0.52 -1.24 0.73
N ALA A 122 0.67 -0.56 1.85
CA ALA A 122 1.09 -1.12 3.13
C ALA A 122 0.59 -0.23 4.27
N MET A 123 0.14 -0.82 5.37
CA MET A 123 -0.23 -0.07 6.56
C MET A 123 0.97 0.68 7.13
N LEU A 124 0.74 1.83 7.72
CA LEU A 124 1.70 2.61 8.50
C LEU A 124 1.58 2.25 9.98
N LEU A 125 2.67 1.89 10.62
CA LEU A 125 2.71 1.61 12.06
C LEU A 125 3.65 2.57 12.78
N PRO A 126 3.20 3.29 13.80
CA PRO A 126 1.89 3.25 14.44
C PRO A 126 0.89 4.23 13.78
N THR A 127 -0.26 3.76 13.38
CA THR A 127 -1.47 4.53 13.03
C THR A 127 -2.69 3.64 13.27
N ASN A 128 -3.88 4.22 13.34
CA ASN A 128 -5.12 3.45 13.42
C ASN A 128 -5.39 2.72 12.10
N ASP A 129 -5.55 3.45 11.02
CA ASP A 129 -5.90 2.91 9.69
C ASP A 129 -5.15 3.61 8.53
N GLY A 130 -3.99 4.20 8.85
CA GLY A 130 -3.15 4.87 7.86
C GLY A 130 -2.36 3.90 6.98
N PHE A 131 -2.25 4.17 5.68
CA PHE A 131 -1.48 3.35 4.75
C PHE A 131 -0.73 4.18 3.72
N VAL A 132 0.47 3.72 3.33
CA VAL A 132 1.22 4.26 2.19
C VAL A 132 0.73 3.60 0.91
N THR A 133 0.61 4.36 -0.17
CA THR A 133 0.09 3.81 -1.41
C THR A 133 0.64 4.45 -2.68
N LEU A 134 0.70 3.63 -3.72
CA LEU A 134 0.63 4.00 -5.13
C LEU A 134 -0.68 3.46 -5.67
N ASN A 135 -1.54 4.30 -6.22
CA ASN A 135 -2.83 3.88 -6.72
C ASN A 135 -2.94 4.14 -8.22
N ASN A 136 -3.11 3.06 -8.97
CA ASN A 136 -3.43 3.10 -10.40
C ASN A 136 -2.42 3.91 -11.25
N TRP A 137 -1.12 3.78 -10.96
CA TRP A 137 -0.07 4.43 -11.72
C TRP A 137 0.15 3.71 -13.05
N LYS A 138 0.03 4.44 -14.15
CA LYS A 138 0.24 3.86 -15.47
C LYS A 138 1.71 3.52 -15.69
N ILE A 139 2.00 2.25 -15.97
CA ILE A 139 3.34 1.75 -16.22
C ILE A 139 3.84 2.36 -17.55
N PRO A 140 5.00 3.03 -17.57
CA PRO A 140 5.59 3.52 -18.81
C PRO A 140 5.93 2.38 -19.76
N THR A 141 5.76 2.61 -21.05
CA THR A 141 6.10 1.65 -22.10
C THR A 141 7.58 1.68 -22.49
N GLU A 142 8.23 2.82 -22.26
CA GLU A 142 9.64 2.99 -22.59
C GLU A 142 10.53 2.42 -21.48
N PRO A 143 11.57 1.63 -21.82
CA PRO A 143 12.58 1.21 -20.85
C PRO A 143 13.21 2.42 -20.16
N GLY A 144 13.39 2.32 -18.85
CA GLY A 144 13.95 3.43 -18.09
C GLY A 144 13.75 3.32 -16.60
N THR A 145 14.22 4.34 -15.88
CA THR A 145 14.05 4.47 -14.43
C THR A 145 13.11 5.61 -14.11
N TYR A 146 12.06 5.28 -13.38
CA TYR A 146 11.00 6.21 -13.00
C TYR A 146 10.95 6.32 -11.48
N THR A 147 10.68 7.52 -10.99
CA THR A 147 10.60 7.77 -9.55
C THR A 147 9.27 8.44 -9.22
N VAL A 148 8.59 7.91 -8.21
CA VAL A 148 7.31 8.41 -7.71
C VAL A 148 7.42 8.60 -6.21
N ASN A 149 6.95 9.74 -5.71
CA ASN A 149 6.79 9.95 -4.28
C ASN A 149 5.40 9.43 -3.86
N LEU A 150 5.35 8.69 -2.75
CA LEU A 150 4.14 8.08 -2.25
C LEU A 150 3.63 8.83 -1.02
N ASN A 151 2.34 9.13 -1.05
CA ASN A 151 1.66 9.71 0.09
C ASN A 151 1.05 8.63 0.99
N ALA A 152 0.83 8.99 2.23
CA ALA A 152 -0.02 8.26 3.14
C ALA A 152 -1.48 8.68 2.95
N TYR A 153 -2.35 7.70 2.99
CA TYR A 153 -3.79 7.81 3.02
C TYR A 153 -4.32 7.22 4.31
N ASP A 154 -5.52 7.58 4.62
CA ASP A 154 -6.37 7.15 5.71
C ASP A 154 -7.52 6.37 5.10
N SER A 155 -7.85 5.20 5.61
CA SER A 155 -8.95 4.40 5.04
C SER A 155 -10.33 4.94 5.43
N GLY A 156 -10.41 5.78 6.46
CA GLY A 156 -11.64 6.33 6.98
C GLY A 156 -12.47 5.33 7.78
N THR A 157 -11.86 4.22 8.20
CA THR A 157 -12.53 3.12 8.89
C THR A 157 -12.33 3.16 10.41
N GLU A 158 -11.27 3.81 10.88
CA GLU A 158 -11.01 4.04 12.31
C GLU A 158 -10.81 5.53 12.62
N TYR A 159 -11.13 5.90 13.87
CA TYR A 159 -10.84 7.24 14.36
C TYR A 159 -9.36 7.37 14.72
N ASN A 160 -8.70 8.44 14.28
CA ASN A 160 -7.30 8.71 14.57
C ASN A 160 -7.11 9.21 16.01
N ASP A 161 -7.33 8.31 16.99
CA ASP A 161 -7.18 8.61 18.41
C ASP A 161 -5.74 8.57 18.91
N GLU A 162 -4.86 7.95 18.14
CA GLU A 162 -3.44 7.79 18.43
C GLU A 162 -3.15 7.07 19.76
N LEU A 163 -4.03 6.15 20.18
CA LEU A 163 -3.87 5.37 21.40
C LEU A 163 -3.33 3.96 21.09
N ALA A 164 -2.40 3.51 21.92
CA ALA A 164 -1.82 2.16 21.80
C ALA A 164 -2.86 1.03 21.99
N SER A 165 -4.00 1.33 22.62
CA SER A 165 -5.08 0.35 22.85
C SER A 165 -5.94 0.12 21.60
N SER A 166 -5.93 1.04 20.66
CA SER A 166 -6.73 1.01 19.42
C SER A 166 -5.89 0.74 18.18
N GLN A 167 -4.59 0.61 18.32
CA GLN A 167 -3.67 0.37 17.20
C GLN A 167 -2.98 -0.99 17.29
N PRO A 168 -2.64 -1.62 16.16
CA PRO A 168 -1.80 -2.81 16.16
C PRO A 168 -0.46 -2.51 16.82
N ASN A 169 -0.07 -3.37 17.74
CA ASN A 169 1.14 -3.22 18.52
C ASN A 169 2.01 -4.49 18.51
N PRO A 170 2.56 -4.86 17.34
CA PRO A 170 3.39 -6.04 17.23
C PRO A 170 4.70 -5.89 18.03
N PRO A 171 5.31 -7.01 18.49
CA PRO A 171 6.49 -6.99 19.36
C PRO A 171 7.69 -6.19 18.84
N PHE A 172 7.81 -6.00 17.54
CA PHE A 172 8.91 -5.21 16.96
C PHE A 172 8.68 -3.69 17.08
N LEU A 173 7.44 -3.26 17.30
CA LEU A 173 7.13 -1.88 17.61
C LEU A 173 7.45 -1.58 19.08
N MET A 174 8.70 -1.45 19.42
CA MET A 174 9.16 -1.05 20.74
C MET A 174 8.93 0.44 21.05
N THR A 175 7.94 1.06 20.43
CA THR A 175 7.93 2.52 20.23
C THR A 175 6.84 3.26 20.96
N PHE A 176 5.81 2.61 21.39
CA PHE A 176 4.88 3.22 22.33
C PHE A 176 5.55 3.34 23.70
N GLY A 177 5.43 4.45 24.38
CA GLY A 177 6.13 4.76 25.65
C GLY A 177 5.92 3.75 26.78
N ASN A 178 4.86 3.01 26.78
CA ASN A 178 4.79 1.71 27.43
C ASN A 178 4.79 0.70 26.32
N PRO A 179 5.90 0.14 26.18
CA PRO A 179 6.21 -0.54 24.98
C PRO A 179 5.08 -1.48 24.65
N GLY A 180 4.82 -1.55 23.42
CA GLY A 180 4.20 -2.72 22.83
C GLY A 180 4.67 -4.00 23.42
N GLY A 181 5.42 -3.86 24.46
CA GLY A 181 5.85 -4.88 25.35
C GLY A 181 4.77 -5.74 25.97
N ASN A 182 3.52 -5.43 25.85
CA ASN A 182 2.46 -6.37 26.15
C ASN A 182 2.23 -7.40 25.04
N GLY A 183 2.91 -7.27 23.90
CA GLY A 183 2.86 -8.27 22.83
C GLY A 183 1.47 -8.50 22.24
N VAL A 184 0.53 -7.62 22.49
CA VAL A 184 -0.80 -7.71 21.90
C VAL A 184 -0.69 -7.28 20.47
N VAL A 185 -0.50 -8.26 19.61
CA VAL A 185 -0.82 -8.12 18.20
C VAL A 185 -2.33 -8.23 18.13
N THR A 186 -3.00 -7.13 18.04
CA THR A 186 -4.38 -7.15 17.59
C THR A 186 -4.32 -7.45 16.10
N SER A 187 -4.60 -8.70 15.78
CA SER A 187 -4.67 -9.14 14.39
C SER A 187 -5.99 -8.69 13.81
N GLY A 188 -5.89 -7.91 12.74
CA GLY A 188 -7.05 -7.41 12.04
C GLY A 188 -7.68 -6.24 12.76
N GLY A 189 -8.17 -5.31 12.01
CA GLY A 189 -8.76 -4.09 12.47
C GLY A 189 -9.55 -4.28 13.75
N THR A 190 -9.16 -3.58 14.75
CA THR A 190 -9.81 -3.77 16.04
C THR A 190 -11.16 -3.13 16.05
N GLY A 191 -11.45 -2.28 15.06
CA GLY A 191 -12.68 -1.48 15.06
C GLY A 191 -12.91 -0.77 16.38
N VAL A 192 -11.87 -0.66 17.21
CA VAL A 192 -11.97 -0.24 18.63
C VAL A 192 -11.84 1.26 18.74
N GLY A 193 -11.50 1.94 17.67
CA GLY A 193 -11.66 3.37 17.62
C GLY A 193 -13.13 3.72 17.75
N PRO A 194 -13.47 4.88 18.33
CA PRO A 194 -14.84 5.35 18.24
C PRO A 194 -15.23 5.34 16.76
N THR A 195 -16.24 4.55 16.46
CA THR A 195 -16.76 4.31 15.12
C THR A 195 -16.95 5.65 14.39
N GLY A 196 -16.27 5.79 13.27
CA GLY A 196 -16.42 6.90 12.38
C GLY A 196 -15.28 7.88 12.49
N ASP A 197 -14.28 7.75 11.64
CA ASP A 197 -13.60 8.94 11.20
C ASP A 197 -14.69 9.87 10.64
N GLU A 198 -14.49 11.16 10.84
CA GLU A 198 -15.42 12.20 10.47
C GLU A 198 -15.88 12.12 9.01
N ASN A 199 -15.19 11.36 8.19
CA ASN A 199 -15.44 11.27 6.76
C ASN A 199 -15.93 9.88 6.30
N GLY A 200 -15.57 8.77 6.94
CA GLY A 200 -15.94 7.41 6.54
C GLY A 200 -15.50 7.04 5.12
N VAL A 201 -14.49 7.72 4.58
CA VAL A 201 -14.05 7.57 3.20
C VAL A 201 -12.51 7.66 3.11
N VAL A 202 -11.94 6.99 2.12
CA VAL A 202 -10.50 7.05 1.88
C VAL A 202 -10.06 8.47 1.53
N HIS A 203 -9.10 8.99 2.27
CA HIS A 203 -8.59 10.35 2.06
C HIS A 203 -7.09 10.46 2.38
N ILE A 204 -6.47 11.63 2.13
CA ILE A 204 -5.07 11.85 2.45
C ILE A 204 -4.92 11.97 3.97
N HIS A 205 -4.06 11.13 4.55
CA HIS A 205 -3.81 11.15 5.99
C HIS A 205 -3.10 12.44 6.42
N ARG A 206 -3.56 13.03 7.51
CA ARG A 206 -3.02 14.28 8.09
C ARG A 206 -1.62 14.14 8.72
N GLY A 207 -1.14 12.92 8.92
CA GLY A 207 0.05 12.58 9.72
C GLY A 207 -0.27 12.35 11.19
N ASN A 208 0.61 11.64 11.88
CA ASN A 208 0.55 11.52 13.32
C ASN A 208 0.83 12.89 13.96
N LEU A 209 0.02 13.28 14.94
CA LEU A 209 0.22 14.50 15.71
C LEU A 209 1.14 14.24 16.89
N GLY A 210 0.81 13.22 17.67
CA GLY A 210 1.56 12.83 18.85
C GLY A 210 1.67 13.95 19.90
N ASP A 211 2.28 13.63 21.00
CA ASP A 211 2.76 14.61 21.97
C ASP A 211 4.19 14.25 22.44
N LEU A 212 4.70 14.93 23.47
CA LEU A 212 6.02 14.68 24.03
C LEU A 212 5.98 13.86 25.33
N ASP A 213 4.80 13.49 25.79
CA ASP A 213 4.62 12.64 26.98
C ASP A 213 4.55 11.17 26.58
N ALA A 214 5.69 10.50 26.59
CA ALA A 214 5.80 9.08 26.19
C ALA A 214 5.07 8.10 27.15
N SER A 215 4.49 8.57 28.23
CA SER A 215 3.86 7.73 29.25
C SER A 215 2.39 8.05 29.50
N GLY A 216 1.83 8.95 28.72
CA GLY A 216 0.46 9.43 28.90
C GLY A 216 0.15 10.57 27.92
N GLY A 217 -0.51 11.61 28.39
CA GLY A 217 -0.91 12.73 27.55
C GLY A 217 -2.23 12.50 26.83
N ALA A 218 -2.39 13.15 25.68
CA ALA A 218 -3.55 12.99 24.82
C ALA A 218 -3.33 11.96 23.70
N SER A 219 -2.07 11.56 23.47
CA SER A 219 -1.64 10.60 22.47
C SER A 219 -0.56 9.70 23.04
N ASP A 220 -0.60 8.43 22.71
CA ASP A 220 0.50 7.48 23.01
C ASP A 220 1.60 7.54 21.95
N ILE A 221 1.43 8.36 20.92
CA ILE A 221 2.39 8.56 19.84
C ILE A 221 3.41 9.64 20.23
N ASP A 222 4.70 9.30 20.20
CA ASP A 222 5.79 10.25 20.45
C ASP A 222 6.01 11.14 19.23
N SER A 223 5.64 12.41 19.34
CA SER A 223 5.76 13.39 18.25
C SER A 223 7.22 13.63 17.81
N SER A 224 8.20 13.33 18.65
CA SER A 224 9.62 13.47 18.31
C SER A 224 10.15 12.36 17.38
N LYS A 225 9.41 11.25 17.26
CA LYS A 225 9.80 10.06 16.48
C LYS A 225 8.83 9.70 15.38
N HIS A 226 7.51 9.73 15.70
CA HIS A 226 6.49 9.13 14.84
C HIS A 226 5.73 10.16 14.01
N ARG A 227 6.00 11.46 14.21
CA ARG A 227 5.41 12.50 13.39
C ARG A 227 5.98 12.47 11.97
N TRP A 228 5.12 12.60 10.98
CA TRP A 228 5.50 12.64 9.58
C TRP A 228 4.61 13.60 8.78
N LEU A 229 5.07 13.95 7.61
CA LEU A 229 4.35 14.69 6.58
C LEU A 229 4.50 13.94 5.25
N ASN A 230 3.53 14.09 4.38
CA ASN A 230 3.63 13.56 3.03
C ASN A 230 4.72 14.29 2.20
N PRO A 231 5.47 13.57 1.32
CA PRO A 231 5.37 12.12 1.05
C PRO A 231 6.11 11.28 2.10
N VAL A 232 5.60 10.06 2.38
CA VAL A 232 6.16 9.13 3.37
C VAL A 232 7.11 8.10 2.77
N ALA A 233 7.07 7.92 1.46
CA ALA A 233 7.93 6.98 0.77
C ALA A 233 8.34 7.47 -0.62
N ARG A 234 9.39 6.83 -1.14
CA ARG A 234 9.83 6.99 -2.52
C ARG A 234 9.87 5.64 -3.21
N LEU A 235 9.23 5.56 -4.36
CA LEU A 235 9.27 4.39 -5.22
C LEU A 235 10.15 4.67 -6.43
N LYS A 236 11.09 3.75 -6.70
CA LYS A 236 11.84 3.70 -7.95
C LYS A 236 11.36 2.46 -8.72
N VAL A 237 10.97 2.63 -9.96
CA VAL A 237 10.56 1.56 -10.87
C VAL A 237 11.50 1.56 -12.08
N VAL A 238 12.17 0.43 -12.30
CA VAL A 238 12.97 0.20 -13.51
C VAL A 238 12.15 -0.66 -14.45
N VAL A 239 11.84 -0.13 -15.62
CA VAL A 239 11.22 -0.85 -16.73
C VAL A 239 12.35 -1.36 -17.61
N LYS A 240 12.48 -2.70 -17.76
CA LYS A 240 13.58 -3.35 -18.50
C LYS A 240 13.28 -3.51 -19.98
#